data_e3a5b073b649216ea61f82d9f1b866c6
#
_entry.id   e3a5b073b649216ea61f82d9f1b866c6
#
_cell.length_a   1.000
_cell.length_b   1.000
_cell.length_c   1.000
_cell.angle_alpha   90.00
_cell.angle_beta   90.00
_cell.angle_gamma   90.00
#
_symmetry.space_group_name_H-M   'P 1'
#
loop_
_entity.id
_entity.type
_entity.pdbx_description
1 polymer ?
#
loop_
_entity_poly.entity_id
_entity_poly.type
_entity_poly.pdbx_seq_one_letter_code
_entity_poly.pdbx_strand_id
1 'polypeptide(L)'
;MFVVTTLALAGALYLHRAPDDTRVYRSTFVPPTNFADTALPSTNLLALSPDGRHLAFVAPDANGRQVLWVRALADLAAQPLAGTESAGGPFWSPDSRYIAFSAAGKLRKIDRSGGPVISLCDTNTTSPGSWGRGDVILFTRDGNGLSRVTAAGGTPTLATTLDTTGGERRHEYPFFLPDGRHFLYAAAGDPTSGVYVGSLDSPDRTRLLDSFANAQYASGFLVFPRAGTLMAQRFDATRVALSGEAMAVAEHVNFNRGVPPTGTLAAFVVSDTGVLVFEASRTSRFVWFDRTGKQIGTLGDAARYQSMTRAAIARKCARFCQSICLTSIRRMYASLTSAVAWRL
;
A
#
# COMPACT_ATOMS: atom_id res chain seq x y z
N MET A 1 50.38 18.98 -17.31
CA MET A 1 49.42 19.92 -16.67
C MET A 1 47.98 19.40 -16.66
N PHE A 2 47.49 18.67 -17.65
CA PHE A 2 46.13 18.15 -17.71
C PHE A 2 45.78 17.04 -16.69
N VAL A 3 46.73 16.21 -16.26
CA VAL A 3 46.49 15.10 -15.32
C VAL A 3 46.24 15.60 -13.89
N VAL A 4 46.86 16.69 -13.46
CA VAL A 4 46.67 17.26 -12.11
C VAL A 4 45.31 17.93 -11.97
N THR A 5 44.83 18.56 -13.04
CA THR A 5 43.50 19.22 -13.03
C THR A 5 42.35 18.20 -13.02
N THR A 6 42.49 17.05 -13.70
CA THR A 6 41.49 15.98 -13.65
C THR A 6 41.39 15.28 -12.31
N LEU A 7 42.52 15.07 -11.63
CA LEU A 7 42.58 14.51 -10.27
C LEU A 7 41.99 15.48 -9.22
N ALA A 8 42.25 16.79 -9.37
CA ALA A 8 41.65 17.80 -8.48
C ALA A 8 40.14 17.92 -8.67
N LEU A 9 39.63 17.82 -9.91
CA LEU A 9 38.18 17.85 -10.20
C LEU A 9 37.48 16.59 -9.70
N ALA A 10 38.07 15.41 -9.87
CA ALA A 10 37.58 14.15 -9.34
C ALA A 10 37.58 14.13 -7.80
N GLY A 11 38.63 14.69 -7.16
CA GLY A 11 38.69 14.85 -5.71
C GLY A 11 37.64 15.84 -5.19
N ALA A 12 37.41 16.97 -5.88
CA ALA A 12 36.37 17.93 -5.51
C ALA A 12 34.98 17.37 -5.67
N LEU A 13 34.69 16.59 -6.71
CA LEU A 13 33.43 15.88 -6.91
C LEU A 13 33.20 14.77 -5.87
N TYR A 14 34.26 14.11 -5.43
CA TYR A 14 34.20 13.10 -4.36
C TYR A 14 33.98 13.73 -2.97
N LEU A 15 34.58 14.90 -2.72
CA LEU A 15 34.42 15.66 -1.46
C LEU A 15 33.07 16.42 -1.40
N HIS A 16 32.45 16.73 -2.55
CA HIS A 16 31.10 17.31 -2.63
C HIS A 16 29.97 16.27 -2.70
N ARG A 17 30.27 15.00 -2.57
CA ARG A 17 29.21 14.03 -2.26
C ARG A 17 28.69 14.39 -0.88
N ALA A 18 27.51 15.04 -0.85
CA ALA A 18 26.79 15.24 0.39
C ALA A 18 26.74 13.88 1.13
N PRO A 19 27.12 13.83 2.41
CA PRO A 19 27.00 12.59 3.17
C PRO A 19 25.55 12.11 3.01
N ASP A 20 25.36 10.85 2.64
CA ASP A 20 24.04 10.23 2.66
C ASP A 20 23.49 10.49 4.07
N ASP A 21 22.46 11.34 4.17
CA ASP A 21 21.83 11.63 5.45
C ASP A 21 21.12 10.35 5.92
N THR A 22 21.88 9.54 6.64
CA THR A 22 21.41 8.27 7.22
C THR A 22 20.47 8.48 8.40
N ARG A 23 20.06 9.75 8.66
CA ARG A 23 19.12 10.05 9.73
C ARG A 23 17.73 9.52 9.38
N VAL A 24 17.21 8.69 10.27
CA VAL A 24 15.83 8.21 10.19
C VAL A 24 14.90 9.30 10.71
N TYR A 25 14.19 9.96 9.82
CA TYR A 25 13.14 10.90 10.20
C TYR A 25 11.82 10.16 10.37
N ARG A 26 11.17 10.38 11.49
CA ARG A 26 9.82 9.84 11.76
C ARG A 26 8.84 11.00 11.85
N SER A 27 7.81 10.99 11.05
CA SER A 27 6.73 11.97 11.14
C SER A 27 5.38 11.27 11.05
N THR A 28 4.39 11.82 11.73
CA THR A 28 3.01 11.33 11.67
C THR A 28 2.21 12.26 10.78
N PHE A 29 1.46 11.67 9.87
CA PHE A 29 0.53 12.36 9.00
C PHE A 29 -0.91 12.08 9.45
N VAL A 30 -1.68 13.14 9.67
CA VAL A 30 -3.12 13.06 9.89
C VAL A 30 -3.80 13.50 8.61
N PRO A 31 -4.59 12.64 7.96
CA PRO A 31 -5.38 13.02 6.80
C PRO A 31 -6.36 14.16 7.14
N PRO A 32 -6.88 14.90 6.14
CA PRO A 32 -7.92 15.90 6.36
C PRO A 32 -9.08 15.34 7.17
N THR A 33 -9.71 16.18 7.97
CA THR A 33 -10.83 15.84 8.85
C THR A 33 -11.93 15.11 8.08
N ASN A 34 -12.48 14.04 8.67
CA ASN A 34 -13.47 13.06 8.18
C ASN A 34 -12.90 11.76 7.61
N PHE A 35 -11.59 11.57 7.56
CA PHE A 35 -10.98 10.28 7.22
C PHE A 35 -11.24 9.22 8.30
N ALA A 36 -11.55 9.67 9.52
CA ALA A 36 -11.70 8.81 10.70
C ALA A 36 -12.95 7.92 10.66
N ASP A 37 -13.99 8.30 9.94
CA ASP A 37 -15.28 7.60 9.90
C ASP A 37 -15.45 6.65 8.71
N THR A 38 -14.56 6.70 7.71
CA THR A 38 -14.59 5.74 6.62
C THR A 38 -13.95 4.44 7.10
N ALA A 39 -14.78 3.48 7.46
CA ALA A 39 -14.41 2.14 7.94
C ALA A 39 -13.80 1.25 6.84
N LEU A 40 -12.94 1.78 6.00
CA LEU A 40 -12.26 1.01 4.98
C LEU A 40 -10.76 0.90 5.33
N PRO A 41 -10.33 -0.23 5.93
CA PRO A 41 -8.94 -0.61 5.89
C PRO A 41 -8.63 -1.09 4.47
N SER A 42 -8.47 -0.18 3.52
CA SER A 42 -8.04 -0.61 2.22
C SER A 42 -6.55 -0.33 2.08
N THR A 43 -5.79 -1.40 2.03
CA THR A 43 -4.37 -1.45 1.71
C THR A 43 -4.03 -0.79 0.36
N ASN A 44 -5.05 -0.33 -0.38
CA ASN A 44 -4.97 0.13 -1.77
C ASN A 44 -5.24 1.63 -1.94
N LEU A 45 -5.20 2.43 -0.87
CA LEU A 45 -5.58 3.86 -0.95
C LEU A 45 -4.38 4.81 -0.89
N LEU A 46 -3.17 4.30 -0.78
CA LEU A 46 -1.94 5.09 -0.66
C LEU A 46 -1.00 4.82 -1.84
N ALA A 47 -0.32 5.85 -2.32
CA ALA A 47 0.78 5.74 -3.27
C ALA A 47 1.84 6.81 -2.99
N LEU A 48 3.09 6.41 -2.85
CA LEU A 48 4.22 7.31 -2.68
C LEU A 48 4.93 7.49 -4.03
N SER A 49 5.29 8.73 -4.35
CA SER A 49 6.03 9.01 -5.59
C SER A 49 7.43 8.36 -5.55
N PRO A 50 7.96 7.87 -6.69
CA PRO A 50 9.29 7.28 -6.77
C PRO A 50 10.41 8.17 -6.19
N ASP A 51 10.31 9.49 -6.35
CA ASP A 51 11.25 10.46 -5.76
C ASP A 51 11.12 10.62 -4.24
N GLY A 52 10.11 10.00 -3.62
CA GLY A 52 9.84 10.06 -2.18
C GLY A 52 9.35 11.41 -1.68
N ARG A 53 8.87 12.30 -2.56
CA ARG A 53 8.49 13.67 -2.18
C ARG A 53 6.99 13.91 -2.07
N HIS A 54 6.16 13.08 -2.72
CA HIS A 54 4.71 13.29 -2.78
C HIS A 54 3.97 12.02 -2.40
N LEU A 55 2.94 12.18 -1.60
CA LEU A 55 1.98 11.13 -1.25
C LEU A 55 0.66 11.40 -1.98
N ALA A 56 0.19 10.44 -2.76
CA ALA A 56 -1.17 10.41 -3.27
C ALA A 56 -2.00 9.46 -2.40
N PHE A 57 -3.25 9.85 -2.13
CA PHE A 57 -4.16 9.00 -1.36
C PHE A 57 -5.61 9.29 -1.75
N VAL A 58 -6.47 8.31 -1.48
CA VAL A 58 -7.91 8.44 -1.72
C VAL A 58 -8.59 8.79 -0.41
N ALA A 59 -9.36 9.88 -0.42
CA ALA A 59 -10.12 10.35 0.73
C ALA A 59 -11.40 11.07 0.28
N PRO A 60 -12.43 11.21 1.15
CA PRO A 60 -13.59 11.98 0.82
C PRO A 60 -13.27 13.47 0.67
N ASP A 61 -13.92 14.12 -0.30
CA ASP A 61 -13.96 15.58 -0.43
C ASP A 61 -14.96 16.19 0.56
N ALA A 62 -15.16 17.51 0.49
CA ALA A 62 -16.13 18.23 1.33
C ALA A 62 -17.58 17.75 1.14
N ASN A 63 -17.88 17.10 0.01
CA ASN A 63 -19.20 16.53 -0.31
C ASN A 63 -19.31 15.03 0.03
N GLY A 64 -18.29 14.45 0.65
CA GLY A 64 -18.23 13.01 0.98
C GLY A 64 -17.88 12.10 -0.20
N ARG A 65 -17.49 12.62 -1.36
CA ARG A 65 -17.13 11.82 -2.53
C ARG A 65 -15.66 11.42 -2.43
N GLN A 66 -15.35 10.14 -2.67
CA GLN A 66 -13.98 9.65 -2.72
C GLN A 66 -13.25 10.25 -3.92
N VAL A 67 -12.17 10.99 -3.66
CA VAL A 67 -11.32 11.63 -4.69
C VAL A 67 -9.84 11.38 -4.37
N LEU A 68 -8.99 11.57 -5.36
CA LEU A 68 -7.54 11.60 -5.14
C LEU A 68 -7.13 12.91 -4.47
N TRP A 69 -6.26 12.79 -3.49
CA TRP A 69 -5.54 13.87 -2.85
C TRP A 69 -4.05 13.72 -3.10
N VAL A 70 -3.36 14.82 -3.26
CA VAL A 70 -1.90 14.85 -3.34
C VAL A 70 -1.36 15.80 -2.28
N ARG A 71 -0.28 15.37 -1.62
CA ARG A 71 0.44 16.16 -0.64
C ARG A 71 1.94 16.02 -0.87
N ALA A 72 2.67 17.14 -0.92
CA ALA A 72 4.12 17.08 -0.76
C ALA A 72 4.45 16.71 0.68
N LEU A 73 5.41 15.80 0.91
CA LEU A 73 5.77 15.37 2.27
C LEU A 73 6.36 16.51 3.12
N ALA A 74 6.91 17.53 2.46
CA ALA A 74 7.39 18.74 3.13
C ALA A 74 6.27 19.71 3.54
N ASP A 75 5.05 19.56 2.97
CA ASP A 75 3.93 20.45 3.23
C ASP A 75 2.98 19.85 4.28
N LEU A 76 2.22 20.72 4.94
CA LEU A 76 1.18 20.30 5.88
C LEU A 76 -0.17 20.06 5.20
N ALA A 77 -0.45 20.74 4.09
CA ALA A 77 -1.72 20.68 3.40
C ALA A 77 -1.70 19.66 2.24
N ALA A 78 -2.81 18.93 2.09
CA ALA A 78 -3.09 18.11 0.93
C ALA A 78 -4.08 18.85 0.00
N GLN A 79 -4.02 18.58 -1.29
CA GLN A 79 -4.89 19.16 -2.30
C GLN A 79 -5.70 18.06 -3.00
N PRO A 80 -7.03 18.20 -3.11
CA PRO A 80 -7.86 17.27 -3.89
C PRO A 80 -7.65 17.51 -5.38
N LEU A 81 -7.61 16.44 -6.17
CA LEU A 81 -7.56 16.50 -7.62
C LEU A 81 -8.97 16.42 -8.21
N ALA A 82 -9.40 17.46 -8.90
CA ALA A 82 -10.70 17.51 -9.54
C ALA A 82 -10.83 16.47 -10.66
N GLY A 83 -12.04 15.91 -10.85
CA GLY A 83 -12.32 14.89 -11.88
C GLY A 83 -11.85 13.48 -11.51
N THR A 84 -11.47 13.25 -10.25
CA THR A 84 -11.01 11.96 -9.76
C THR A 84 -12.04 11.25 -8.86
N GLU A 85 -13.31 11.57 -9.02
CA GLU A 85 -14.40 10.97 -8.24
C GLU A 85 -14.42 9.44 -8.40
N SER A 86 -14.68 8.74 -7.30
CA SER A 86 -14.65 7.27 -7.20
C SER A 86 -13.27 6.66 -7.48
N ALA A 87 -12.19 7.42 -7.28
CA ALA A 87 -10.83 6.92 -7.44
C ALA A 87 -10.52 5.77 -6.48
N GLY A 88 -9.72 4.82 -6.95
CA GLY A 88 -9.18 3.71 -6.16
C GLY A 88 -7.85 3.24 -6.75
N GLY A 89 -7.04 2.57 -5.93
CA GLY A 89 -5.77 1.97 -6.33
C GLY A 89 -4.79 2.93 -7.01
N PRO A 90 -4.44 4.08 -6.41
CA PRO A 90 -3.51 5.01 -7.04
C PRO A 90 -2.10 4.42 -7.14
N PHE A 91 -1.37 4.79 -8.19
CA PHE A 91 0.06 4.52 -8.35
C PHE A 91 0.71 5.57 -9.26
N TRP A 92 2.01 5.78 -9.08
CA TRP A 92 2.74 6.86 -9.75
C TRP A 92 3.41 6.41 -11.05
N SER A 93 3.58 7.37 -11.97
CA SER A 93 4.54 7.22 -13.08
C SER A 93 5.99 7.28 -12.56
N PRO A 94 6.95 6.64 -13.26
CA PRO A 94 8.35 6.60 -12.83
C PRO A 94 9.02 7.96 -12.67
N ASP A 95 8.54 8.98 -13.39
CA ASP A 95 9.02 10.37 -13.34
C ASP A 95 8.37 11.19 -12.21
N SER A 96 7.52 10.57 -11.37
CA SER A 96 6.79 11.23 -10.28
C SER A 96 5.86 12.37 -10.75
N ARG A 97 5.44 12.36 -12.01
CA ARG A 97 4.59 13.40 -12.59
C ARG A 97 3.11 13.02 -12.64
N TYR A 98 2.81 11.81 -13.07
CA TYR A 98 1.43 11.36 -13.23
C TYR A 98 1.04 10.39 -12.13
N ILE A 99 -0.26 10.38 -11.81
CA ILE A 99 -0.89 9.39 -10.95
C ILE A 99 -1.90 8.64 -11.80
N ALA A 100 -1.73 7.31 -11.89
CA ALA A 100 -2.73 6.44 -12.46
C ALA A 100 -3.64 5.91 -11.33
N PHE A 101 -4.91 5.67 -11.66
CA PHE A 101 -5.94 5.22 -10.72
C PHE A 101 -7.10 4.59 -11.47
N SER A 102 -7.87 3.78 -10.78
CA SER A 102 -9.13 3.22 -11.30
C SER A 102 -10.29 4.10 -10.87
N ALA A 103 -11.20 4.42 -11.80
CA ALA A 103 -12.45 5.09 -11.49
C ALA A 103 -13.52 4.79 -12.56
N ALA A 104 -14.75 4.52 -12.13
CA ALA A 104 -15.89 4.28 -13.01
C ALA A 104 -15.61 3.22 -14.11
N GLY A 105 -14.98 2.09 -13.73
CA GLY A 105 -14.69 0.98 -14.64
C GLY A 105 -13.55 1.23 -15.62
N LYS A 106 -12.75 2.26 -15.41
CA LYS A 106 -11.62 2.62 -16.28
C LYS A 106 -10.34 2.84 -15.47
N LEU A 107 -9.22 2.43 -16.06
CA LEU A 107 -7.90 2.89 -15.65
C LEU A 107 -7.65 4.27 -16.27
N ARG A 108 -7.28 5.22 -15.44
CA ARG A 108 -7.11 6.63 -15.81
C ARG A 108 -5.79 7.15 -15.28
N LYS A 109 -5.34 8.30 -15.81
CA LYS A 109 -4.20 9.05 -15.26
C LYS A 109 -4.52 10.54 -15.20
N ILE A 110 -3.84 11.23 -14.27
CA ILE A 110 -3.90 12.69 -14.09
C ILE A 110 -2.50 13.21 -13.74
N ASP A 111 -2.15 14.42 -14.16
CA ASP A 111 -0.95 15.10 -13.68
C ASP A 111 -1.12 15.42 -12.18
N ARG A 112 -0.06 15.27 -11.38
CA ARG A 112 -0.09 15.55 -9.94
C ARG A 112 -0.48 16.98 -9.58
N SER A 113 -0.29 17.91 -10.50
CA SER A 113 -0.70 19.32 -10.35
C SER A 113 -2.17 19.55 -10.70
N GLY A 114 -2.90 18.50 -11.12
CA GLY A 114 -4.26 18.58 -11.62
C GLY A 114 -4.34 18.71 -13.14
N GLY A 115 -5.52 19.04 -13.64
CA GLY A 115 -5.77 19.15 -15.08
C GLY A 115 -6.66 18.04 -15.61
N PRO A 116 -6.64 17.76 -16.93
CA PRO A 116 -7.55 16.79 -17.54
C PRO A 116 -7.22 15.35 -17.13
N VAL A 117 -8.26 14.60 -16.78
CA VAL A 117 -8.17 13.15 -16.54
C VAL A 117 -8.17 12.42 -17.89
N ILE A 118 -7.18 11.59 -18.11
CA ILE A 118 -7.00 10.82 -19.35
C ILE A 118 -7.36 9.35 -19.07
N SER A 119 -8.28 8.80 -19.85
CA SER A 119 -8.62 7.36 -19.79
C SER A 119 -7.60 6.55 -20.60
N LEU A 120 -7.12 5.46 -20.02
CA LEU A 120 -6.14 4.56 -20.65
C LEU A 120 -6.80 3.31 -21.24
N CYS A 121 -7.62 2.63 -20.43
CA CYS A 121 -8.35 1.43 -20.84
C CYS A 121 -9.47 1.11 -19.85
N ASP A 122 -10.26 0.07 -20.15
CA ASP A 122 -11.25 -0.47 -19.23
C ASP A 122 -10.59 -1.36 -18.15
N THR A 123 -11.12 -1.31 -16.94
CA THR A 123 -10.75 -2.19 -15.81
C THR A 123 -11.95 -2.39 -14.90
N ASN A 124 -11.99 -3.52 -14.19
CA ASN A 124 -13.02 -3.85 -13.21
C ASN A 124 -12.47 -3.94 -11.77
N THR A 125 -11.25 -3.47 -11.53
CA THR A 125 -10.59 -3.53 -10.23
C THR A 125 -10.22 -2.15 -9.72
N THR A 126 -10.13 -2.03 -8.40
CA THR A 126 -9.54 -0.89 -7.69
C THR A 126 -8.20 -1.23 -7.04
N SER A 127 -7.62 -2.39 -7.38
CA SER A 127 -6.25 -2.74 -6.94
C SER A 127 -5.23 -1.83 -7.60
N PRO A 128 -4.16 -1.44 -6.89
CA PRO A 128 -3.11 -0.62 -7.47
C PRO A 128 -2.39 -1.39 -8.57
N GLY A 129 -2.00 -0.65 -9.60
CA GLY A 129 -1.10 -1.11 -10.64
C GLY A 129 0.35 -0.74 -10.34
N SER A 130 1.20 -0.93 -11.34
CA SER A 130 2.59 -0.46 -11.34
C SER A 130 2.96 0.07 -12.71
N TRP A 131 3.65 1.20 -12.74
CA TRP A 131 4.06 1.86 -13.97
C TRP A 131 5.57 1.75 -14.14
N GLY A 132 6.01 1.02 -15.16
CA GLY A 132 7.43 0.80 -15.48
C GLY A 132 8.04 1.94 -16.29
N ARG A 133 9.37 2.01 -16.30
CA ARG A 133 10.14 3.04 -17.02
C ARG A 133 9.99 2.99 -18.55
N GLY A 134 9.54 1.86 -19.11
CA GLY A 134 9.26 1.67 -20.54
C GLY A 134 7.83 2.06 -20.94
N ASP A 135 7.16 2.94 -20.19
CA ASP A 135 5.77 3.33 -20.43
C ASP A 135 4.76 2.17 -20.43
N VAL A 136 5.11 1.06 -19.82
CA VAL A 136 4.22 -0.07 -19.59
C VAL A 136 3.58 0.05 -18.20
N ILE A 137 2.27 -0.11 -18.14
CA ILE A 137 1.49 -0.20 -16.92
C ILE A 137 1.02 -1.63 -16.73
N LEU A 138 1.34 -2.23 -15.58
CA LEU A 138 0.80 -3.50 -15.12
C LEU A 138 -0.34 -3.27 -14.16
N PHE A 139 -1.41 -4.03 -14.30
CA PHE A 139 -2.58 -3.93 -13.41
C PHE A 139 -3.35 -5.24 -13.39
N THR A 140 -4.15 -5.43 -12.34
CA THR A 140 -5.07 -6.56 -12.22
C THR A 140 -6.32 -6.29 -13.06
N ARG A 141 -6.80 -7.31 -13.77
CA ARG A 141 -8.06 -7.27 -14.51
C ARG A 141 -8.71 -8.65 -14.55
N ASP A 142 -10.04 -8.68 -14.35
CA ASP A 142 -10.92 -9.84 -14.61
C ASP A 142 -10.58 -11.16 -13.87
N GLY A 143 -9.83 -11.11 -12.74
CA GLY A 143 -9.49 -12.31 -11.97
C GLY A 143 -8.59 -13.31 -12.71
N ASN A 144 -8.08 -12.94 -13.86
CA ASN A 144 -7.08 -13.68 -14.64
C ASN A 144 -5.69 -13.18 -14.25
N GLY A 145 -4.64 -13.52 -14.82
CA GLY A 145 -3.31 -12.96 -14.54
C GLY A 145 -3.26 -11.41 -14.63
N LEU A 146 -2.09 -10.84 -14.49
CA LEU A 146 -1.88 -9.41 -14.70
C LEU A 146 -2.06 -9.05 -16.17
N SER A 147 -2.63 -7.88 -16.42
CA SER A 147 -2.72 -7.24 -17.72
C SER A 147 -1.69 -6.13 -17.86
N ARG A 148 -1.29 -5.82 -19.09
CA ARG A 148 -0.44 -4.67 -19.42
C ARG A 148 -1.12 -3.77 -20.44
N VAL A 149 -0.89 -2.47 -20.31
CA VAL A 149 -1.28 -1.43 -21.28
C VAL A 149 -0.17 -0.39 -21.39
N THR A 150 -0.10 0.33 -22.49
CA THR A 150 0.84 1.47 -22.60
C THR A 150 0.33 2.68 -21.82
N ALA A 151 1.22 3.55 -21.38
CA ALA A 151 0.85 4.80 -20.73
C ALA A 151 0.10 5.79 -21.65
N ALA A 152 0.14 5.57 -22.96
CA ALA A 152 -0.68 6.29 -23.93
C ALA A 152 -2.13 5.77 -23.99
N GLY A 153 -2.40 4.62 -23.37
CA GLY A 153 -3.67 3.90 -23.46
C GLY A 153 -3.68 2.85 -24.56
N GLY A 154 -4.82 2.20 -24.72
CA GLY A 154 -5.01 1.18 -25.77
C GLY A 154 -5.71 -0.07 -25.26
N THR A 155 -5.65 -1.14 -26.05
CA THR A 155 -6.22 -2.45 -25.68
C THR A 155 -5.27 -3.19 -24.75
N PRO A 156 -5.72 -3.55 -23.53
CA PRO A 156 -4.90 -4.35 -22.62
C PRO A 156 -4.59 -5.74 -23.15
N THR A 157 -3.37 -6.21 -22.90
CA THR A 157 -2.94 -7.59 -23.18
C THR A 157 -2.51 -8.28 -21.89
N LEU A 158 -2.51 -9.61 -21.86
CA LEU A 158 -2.01 -10.37 -20.70
C LEU A 158 -0.50 -10.15 -20.53
N ALA A 159 -0.08 -9.98 -19.29
CA ALA A 159 1.33 -9.94 -18.89
C ALA A 159 1.74 -11.21 -18.14
N THR A 160 0.78 -11.86 -17.43
CA THR A 160 1.01 -13.14 -16.77
C THR A 160 -0.18 -14.07 -16.98
N THR A 161 0.06 -15.39 -17.00
CA THR A 161 -0.97 -16.41 -17.12
C THR A 161 -1.05 -17.20 -15.81
N LEU A 162 -2.28 -17.49 -15.35
CA LEU A 162 -2.50 -18.32 -14.15
C LEU A 162 -2.14 -19.78 -14.43
N ASP A 163 -1.45 -20.40 -13.49
CA ASP A 163 -1.35 -21.85 -13.41
C ASP A 163 -2.58 -22.44 -12.69
N THR A 164 -3.67 -22.56 -13.44
CA THR A 164 -4.92 -23.10 -12.90
C THR A 164 -4.81 -24.56 -12.50
N THR A 165 -3.91 -25.33 -13.12
CA THR A 165 -3.65 -26.74 -12.74
C THR A 165 -2.90 -26.83 -11.42
N GLY A 166 -2.02 -25.87 -11.13
CA GLY A 166 -1.37 -25.68 -9.83
C GLY A 166 -2.23 -24.98 -8.78
N GLY A 167 -3.49 -24.68 -9.09
CA GLY A 167 -4.46 -24.11 -8.15
C GLY A 167 -4.44 -22.59 -8.05
N GLU A 168 -3.75 -21.87 -8.94
CA GLU A 168 -3.77 -20.40 -8.96
C GLU A 168 -5.14 -19.85 -9.36
N ARG A 169 -5.54 -18.78 -8.70
CA ARG A 169 -6.84 -18.12 -8.90
C ARG A 169 -6.73 -16.67 -9.35
N ARG A 170 -5.63 -15.97 -8.99
CA ARG A 170 -5.42 -14.57 -9.35
C ARG A 170 -3.97 -14.15 -9.14
N HIS A 171 -3.54 -13.15 -9.92
CA HIS A 171 -2.32 -12.39 -9.71
C HIS A 171 -2.67 -10.94 -9.38
N GLU A 172 -2.02 -10.37 -8.35
CA GLU A 172 -2.30 -9.02 -7.85
C GLU A 172 -1.02 -8.31 -7.39
N TYR A 173 -1.13 -7.02 -7.13
CA TYR A 173 -0.06 -6.19 -6.55
C TYR A 173 1.24 -6.20 -7.38
N PRO A 174 1.16 -5.89 -8.67
CA PRO A 174 2.37 -5.76 -9.47
C PRO A 174 3.25 -4.62 -8.95
N PHE A 175 4.57 -4.79 -9.01
CA PHE A 175 5.55 -3.76 -8.66
C PHE A 175 6.78 -3.92 -9.55
N PHE A 176 7.05 -2.97 -10.45
CA PHE A 176 8.21 -3.02 -11.32
C PHE A 176 9.52 -2.93 -10.53
N LEU A 177 10.50 -3.72 -10.91
CA LEU A 177 11.87 -3.60 -10.48
C LEU A 177 12.58 -2.46 -11.26
N PRO A 178 13.74 -1.97 -10.77
CA PRO A 178 14.42 -0.80 -11.35
C PRO A 178 14.79 -0.90 -12.83
N ASP A 179 14.92 -2.11 -13.35
CA ASP A 179 15.22 -2.37 -14.75
C ASP A 179 14.01 -2.10 -15.70
N GLY A 180 12.80 -1.96 -15.14
CA GLY A 180 11.56 -1.72 -15.89
C GLY A 180 11.09 -2.91 -16.73
N ARG A 181 11.68 -4.09 -16.54
CA ARG A 181 11.38 -5.35 -17.28
C ARG A 181 10.90 -6.44 -16.35
N HIS A 182 11.57 -6.62 -15.21
CA HIS A 182 11.13 -7.53 -14.16
C HIS A 182 10.15 -6.83 -13.22
N PHE A 183 9.25 -7.61 -12.66
CA PHE A 183 8.25 -7.11 -11.71
C PHE A 183 7.91 -8.16 -10.66
N LEU A 184 7.68 -7.69 -9.44
CA LEU A 184 7.08 -8.47 -8.36
C LEU A 184 5.58 -8.59 -8.59
N TYR A 185 4.98 -9.69 -8.14
CA TYR A 185 3.53 -9.82 -8.02
C TYR A 185 3.16 -10.89 -7.00
N ALA A 186 1.96 -10.80 -6.46
CA ALA A 186 1.40 -11.80 -5.57
C ALA A 186 0.50 -12.76 -6.36
N ALA A 187 0.75 -14.07 -6.25
CA ALA A 187 -0.12 -15.11 -6.75
C ALA A 187 -0.92 -15.73 -5.61
N ALA A 188 -2.25 -15.83 -5.79
CA ALA A 188 -3.14 -16.48 -4.84
C ALA A 188 -3.60 -17.84 -5.38
N GLY A 189 -3.40 -18.87 -4.58
CA GLY A 189 -3.75 -20.25 -4.89
C GLY A 189 -3.21 -21.19 -3.82
N ASP A 190 -3.69 -22.41 -3.75
CA ASP A 190 -3.19 -23.42 -2.82
C ASP A 190 -2.76 -24.65 -3.61
N PRO A 191 -1.47 -25.06 -3.55
CA PRO A 191 -0.37 -24.59 -2.69
C PRO A 191 0.51 -23.46 -3.26
N THR A 192 0.14 -22.83 -4.36
CA THR A 192 0.98 -21.91 -5.14
C THR A 192 1.00 -20.47 -4.64
N SER A 193 0.29 -20.15 -3.55
CA SER A 193 0.30 -18.80 -2.96
C SER A 193 1.72 -18.31 -2.68
N GLY A 194 2.06 -17.09 -3.14
CA GLY A 194 3.40 -16.56 -2.95
C GLY A 194 3.60 -15.19 -3.57
N VAL A 195 4.79 -14.64 -3.35
CA VAL A 195 5.32 -13.50 -4.09
C VAL A 195 6.30 -14.01 -5.13
N TYR A 196 6.12 -13.59 -6.36
CA TYR A 196 6.90 -14.00 -7.52
C TYR A 196 7.57 -12.81 -8.19
N VAL A 197 8.67 -13.06 -8.87
CA VAL A 197 9.22 -12.18 -9.90
C VAL A 197 8.86 -12.77 -11.27
N GLY A 198 8.24 -11.95 -12.09
CA GLY A 198 8.00 -12.23 -13.50
C GLY A 198 8.78 -11.28 -14.40
N SER A 199 8.72 -11.50 -15.71
CA SER A 199 9.35 -10.66 -16.73
C SER A 199 8.35 -10.28 -17.82
N LEU A 200 8.53 -9.11 -18.44
CA LEU A 200 7.77 -8.73 -19.64
C LEU A 200 8.18 -9.52 -20.88
N ASP A 201 9.37 -10.13 -20.85
CA ASP A 201 10.00 -10.76 -22.01
C ASP A 201 9.94 -12.29 -21.99
N SER A 202 9.62 -12.90 -20.85
CA SER A 202 9.54 -14.36 -20.68
C SER A 202 8.35 -14.72 -19.79
N PRO A 203 7.69 -15.86 -20.03
CA PRO A 203 6.68 -16.40 -19.13
C PRO A 203 7.28 -16.99 -17.84
N ASP A 204 8.62 -17.10 -17.75
CA ASP A 204 9.29 -17.64 -16.58
C ASP A 204 9.09 -16.78 -15.35
N ARG A 205 9.03 -17.43 -14.21
CA ARG A 205 8.84 -16.77 -12.92
C ARG A 205 9.65 -17.42 -11.82
N THR A 206 10.09 -16.62 -10.88
CA THR A 206 10.81 -17.07 -9.68
C THR A 206 10.00 -16.77 -8.44
N ARG A 207 9.74 -17.76 -7.59
CA ARG A 207 9.06 -17.58 -6.31
C ARG A 207 10.06 -17.06 -5.27
N LEU A 208 9.74 -15.94 -4.64
CA LEU A 208 10.56 -15.32 -3.60
C LEU A 208 10.04 -15.60 -2.19
N LEU A 209 8.72 -15.59 -2.00
CA LEU A 209 8.08 -15.80 -0.69
C LEU A 209 6.95 -16.81 -0.81
N ASP A 210 6.76 -17.61 0.25
CA ASP A 210 5.77 -18.69 0.31
C ASP A 210 4.39 -18.24 0.80
N SER A 211 4.14 -16.93 0.87
CA SER A 211 2.87 -16.37 1.30
C SER A 211 2.41 -15.28 0.36
N PHE A 212 1.10 -15.21 0.13
CA PHE A 212 0.48 -14.11 -0.61
C PHE A 212 0.67 -12.79 0.16
N ALA A 213 1.38 -11.84 -0.43
CA ALA A 213 1.69 -10.56 0.19
C ALA A 213 1.90 -9.48 -0.88
N ASN A 214 1.54 -8.24 -0.55
CA ASN A 214 1.95 -7.08 -1.36
C ASN A 214 3.40 -6.73 -1.02
N ALA A 215 4.34 -7.19 -1.82
CA ALA A 215 5.76 -6.89 -1.68
C ALA A 215 6.17 -5.73 -2.60
N GLN A 216 7.09 -4.89 -2.12
CA GLN A 216 7.65 -3.76 -2.88
C GLN A 216 9.18 -3.75 -2.75
N TYR A 217 9.84 -3.17 -3.74
CA TYR A 217 11.30 -3.03 -3.77
C TYR A 217 11.69 -1.58 -3.46
N ALA A 218 12.69 -1.40 -2.60
CA ALA A 218 13.29 -0.10 -2.34
C ALA A 218 14.78 -0.25 -1.98
N SER A 219 15.65 0.51 -2.63
CA SER A 219 17.06 0.67 -2.24
C SER A 219 17.81 -0.64 -1.92
N GLY A 220 17.59 -1.70 -2.70
CA GLY A 220 18.25 -3.00 -2.50
C GLY A 220 17.55 -3.93 -1.49
N PHE A 221 16.32 -3.59 -1.08
CA PHE A 221 15.53 -4.41 -0.16
C PHE A 221 14.18 -4.79 -0.76
N LEU A 222 13.75 -6.00 -0.48
CA LEU A 222 12.36 -6.43 -0.61
C LEU A 222 11.66 -6.10 0.71
N VAL A 223 10.61 -5.28 0.65
CA VAL A 223 9.77 -4.92 1.80
C VAL A 223 8.45 -5.66 1.68
N PHE A 224 8.07 -6.41 2.71
CA PHE A 224 6.88 -7.28 2.69
C PHE A 224 6.31 -7.51 4.08
N PRO A 225 5.00 -7.76 4.20
CA PRO A 225 4.36 -8.10 5.48
C PRO A 225 4.59 -9.57 5.86
N ARG A 226 4.88 -9.81 7.12
CA ARG A 226 4.98 -11.14 7.73
C ARG A 226 4.45 -11.12 9.16
N ALA A 227 3.48 -11.96 9.48
CA ALA A 227 2.95 -12.17 10.84
C ALA A 227 2.59 -10.89 11.63
N GLY A 228 2.10 -9.84 10.95
CA GLY A 228 1.71 -8.59 11.60
C GLY A 228 2.83 -7.55 11.70
N THR A 229 3.98 -7.81 11.11
CA THR A 229 5.15 -6.94 11.07
C THR A 229 5.56 -6.68 9.62
N LEU A 230 5.98 -5.48 9.30
CA LEU A 230 6.59 -5.18 8.02
C LEU A 230 8.07 -5.52 8.09
N MET A 231 8.52 -6.35 7.18
CA MET A 231 9.88 -6.86 7.10
C MET A 231 10.61 -6.25 5.91
N ALA A 232 11.92 -6.08 6.01
CA ALA A 232 12.81 -5.81 4.90
C ALA A 232 13.90 -6.87 4.83
N GLN A 233 14.17 -7.38 3.62
CA GLN A 233 15.23 -8.34 3.37
C GLN A 233 16.05 -7.89 2.15
N ARG A 234 17.38 -8.05 2.22
CA ARG A 234 18.25 -7.71 1.08
C ARG A 234 17.83 -8.48 -0.16
N PHE A 235 17.67 -7.76 -1.25
CA PHE A 235 17.25 -8.31 -2.53
C PHE A 235 18.09 -7.75 -3.67
N ASP A 236 18.80 -8.64 -4.35
CA ASP A 236 19.52 -8.32 -5.59
C ASP A 236 18.54 -8.44 -6.76
N ALA A 237 18.07 -7.29 -7.25
CA ALA A 237 17.10 -7.23 -8.34
C ALA A 237 17.67 -7.72 -9.68
N THR A 238 19.02 -7.71 -9.85
CA THR A 238 19.67 -8.18 -11.07
C THR A 238 19.76 -9.71 -11.11
N ARG A 239 20.04 -10.31 -9.96
CA ARG A 239 20.13 -11.78 -9.81
C ARG A 239 18.80 -12.42 -9.41
N VAL A 240 17.80 -11.61 -9.10
CA VAL A 240 16.50 -12.05 -8.60
C VAL A 240 16.66 -12.93 -7.34
N ALA A 241 17.50 -12.52 -6.42
CA ALA A 241 17.88 -13.32 -5.26
C ALA A 241 17.74 -12.55 -3.93
N LEU A 242 17.11 -13.19 -2.95
CA LEU A 242 17.13 -12.76 -1.56
C LEU A 242 18.44 -13.18 -0.88
N SER A 243 18.96 -12.35 0.02
CA SER A 243 20.15 -12.64 0.81
C SER A 243 20.02 -12.11 2.23
N GLY A 244 20.74 -12.77 3.16
CA GLY A 244 20.67 -12.42 4.58
C GLY A 244 19.29 -12.73 5.19
N GLU A 245 19.12 -12.32 6.45
CA GLU A 245 17.88 -12.51 7.18
C GLU A 245 16.94 -11.30 7.01
N ALA A 246 15.63 -11.56 7.05
CA ALA A 246 14.63 -10.50 7.05
C ALA A 246 14.61 -9.79 8.41
N MET A 247 14.70 -8.47 8.41
CA MET A 247 14.65 -7.62 9.60
C MET A 247 13.30 -6.90 9.71
N ALA A 248 12.81 -6.70 10.94
CA ALA A 248 11.61 -5.91 11.19
C ALA A 248 11.90 -4.41 10.98
N VAL A 249 11.08 -3.73 10.16
CA VAL A 249 11.21 -2.29 9.89
C VAL A 249 10.06 -1.47 10.45
N ALA A 250 8.85 -2.06 10.57
CA ALA A 250 7.72 -1.40 11.21
C ALA A 250 6.79 -2.42 11.86
N GLU A 251 6.37 -2.12 13.07
CA GLU A 251 5.33 -2.82 13.82
C GLU A 251 4.04 -2.03 13.82
N HIS A 252 2.96 -2.65 14.23
CA HIS A 252 1.64 -1.99 14.30
C HIS A 252 1.16 -1.39 12.97
N VAL A 253 1.58 -1.97 11.85
CA VAL A 253 1.07 -1.62 10.52
C VAL A 253 -0.37 -2.11 10.37
N ASN A 254 -1.20 -1.39 9.62
CA ASN A 254 -2.55 -1.85 9.32
C ASN A 254 -2.49 -3.00 8.30
N PHE A 255 -2.94 -4.19 8.73
CA PHE A 255 -2.99 -5.39 7.91
C PHE A 255 -4.43 -5.78 7.58
N ASN A 256 -4.67 -6.15 6.35
CA ASN A 256 -5.89 -6.85 5.95
C ASN A 256 -5.62 -8.37 5.99
N ARG A 257 -6.28 -9.08 6.91
CA ARG A 257 -6.20 -10.55 7.04
C ARG A 257 -7.29 -11.27 6.24
N GLY A 258 -7.95 -10.60 5.31
CA GLY A 258 -9.13 -11.12 4.62
C GLY A 258 -8.85 -11.97 3.38
N VAL A 259 -7.61 -12.40 3.12
CA VAL A 259 -7.25 -13.16 1.92
C VAL A 259 -6.94 -14.61 2.31
N PRO A 260 -7.87 -15.57 2.11
CA PRO A 260 -7.62 -16.99 2.36
C PRO A 260 -6.66 -17.58 1.31
N PRO A 261 -5.90 -18.65 1.70
CA PRO A 261 -5.85 -19.25 3.01
C PRO A 261 -4.75 -18.72 3.93
N THR A 262 -3.75 -17.94 3.46
CA THR A 262 -2.58 -17.58 4.27
C THR A 262 -1.99 -16.21 3.94
N GLY A 263 -2.72 -15.33 3.24
CA GLY A 263 -2.19 -14.05 2.78
C GLY A 263 -2.26 -12.92 3.83
N THR A 264 -1.26 -12.05 3.80
CA THR A 264 -1.22 -10.82 4.60
C THR A 264 -0.96 -9.64 3.68
N LEU A 265 -1.91 -8.71 3.60
CA LEU A 265 -1.73 -7.44 2.91
C LEU A 265 -1.53 -6.34 3.94
N ALA A 266 -0.54 -5.48 3.73
CA ALA A 266 -0.26 -4.34 4.58
C ALA A 266 -0.54 -3.02 3.86
N ALA A 267 -1.02 -2.03 4.59
CA ALA A 267 -1.17 -0.68 4.07
C ALA A 267 0.17 0.06 4.18
N PHE A 268 1.04 -0.13 3.21
CA PHE A 268 2.34 0.53 3.10
C PHE A 268 2.73 0.81 1.66
N VAL A 269 3.59 1.77 1.47
CA VAL A 269 4.21 2.10 0.19
C VAL A 269 5.66 2.56 0.43
N VAL A 270 6.54 2.24 -0.51
CA VAL A 270 7.95 2.66 -0.50
C VAL A 270 8.29 3.46 -1.75
N SER A 271 9.26 4.37 -1.65
CA SER A 271 9.84 5.08 -2.79
C SER A 271 11.16 4.45 -3.23
N ASP A 272 11.62 4.78 -4.44
CA ASP A 272 12.95 4.38 -4.94
C ASP A 272 14.07 4.94 -4.05
N THR A 273 13.80 6.06 -3.34
CA THR A 273 14.75 6.74 -2.45
C THR A 273 14.74 6.22 -1.01
N GLY A 274 13.99 5.14 -0.73
CA GLY A 274 13.94 4.49 0.59
C GLY A 274 13.02 5.17 1.61
N VAL A 275 12.10 6.04 1.17
CA VAL A 275 11.04 6.54 2.06
C VAL A 275 9.95 5.50 2.20
N LEU A 276 9.60 5.16 3.44
CA LEU A 276 8.50 4.24 3.78
C LEU A 276 7.35 5.02 4.40
N VAL A 277 6.16 4.86 3.84
CA VAL A 277 4.91 5.35 4.43
C VAL A 277 3.99 4.17 4.70
N PHE A 278 3.42 4.09 5.89
CA PHE A 278 2.47 3.05 6.23
C PHE A 278 1.32 3.58 7.10
N GLU A 279 0.18 2.94 6.99
CA GLU A 279 -0.93 3.20 7.89
C GLU A 279 -0.73 2.40 9.19
N ALA A 280 -0.73 3.11 10.32
CA ALA A 280 -0.66 2.44 11.63
C ALA A 280 -1.96 1.68 11.93
N SER A 281 -1.82 0.50 12.52
CA SER A 281 -2.99 -0.26 12.95
C SER A 281 -3.75 0.50 14.04
N ARG A 282 -5.06 0.57 13.86
CA ARG A 282 -5.95 1.22 14.82
C ARG A 282 -6.32 0.21 15.91
N THR A 283 -6.10 0.57 17.14
CA THR A 283 -6.67 -0.17 18.27
C THR A 283 -7.98 0.47 18.68
N SER A 284 -9.01 -0.34 18.87
CA SER A 284 -10.31 0.10 19.36
C SER A 284 -10.49 -0.43 20.77
N ARG A 285 -11.15 0.36 21.61
CA ARG A 285 -11.59 -0.07 22.93
C ARG A 285 -13.11 -0.05 22.96
N PHE A 286 -13.72 -1.11 23.45
CA PHE A 286 -15.15 -1.12 23.66
C PHE A 286 -15.48 -0.48 24.99
N VAL A 287 -16.44 0.43 24.97
CA VAL A 287 -16.91 1.15 26.15
C VAL A 287 -18.43 0.99 26.30
N TRP A 288 -18.88 0.89 27.54
CA TRP A 288 -20.28 0.88 27.87
C TRP A 288 -20.78 2.29 28.18
N PHE A 289 -21.91 2.65 27.62
CA PHE A 289 -22.60 3.88 27.93
C PHE A 289 -23.98 3.56 28.52
N ASP A 290 -24.42 4.31 29.49
CA ASP A 290 -25.81 4.30 29.96
C ASP A 290 -26.75 5.02 28.97
N ARG A 291 -28.03 5.06 29.29
CA ARG A 291 -29.05 5.71 28.43
C ARG A 291 -28.87 7.23 28.33
N THR A 292 -28.14 7.85 29.23
CA THR A 292 -27.84 9.28 29.25
C THR A 292 -26.63 9.64 28.41
N GLY A 293 -25.86 8.62 27.87
CA GLY A 293 -24.63 8.81 27.14
C GLY A 293 -23.39 8.88 28.04
N LYS A 294 -23.51 8.61 29.32
CA LYS A 294 -22.37 8.56 30.24
C LYS A 294 -21.65 7.21 30.09
N GLN A 295 -20.32 7.27 29.97
CA GLN A 295 -19.49 6.07 29.98
C GLN A 295 -19.51 5.42 31.37
N ILE A 296 -19.89 4.13 31.45
CA ILE A 296 -20.02 3.37 32.69
C ILE A 296 -18.99 2.24 32.83
N GLY A 297 -18.23 1.95 31.77
CA GLY A 297 -17.20 0.93 31.85
C GLY A 297 -16.52 0.65 30.52
N THR A 298 -15.51 -0.23 30.55
CA THR A 298 -14.78 -0.73 29.37
C THR A 298 -14.89 -2.24 29.28
N LEU A 299 -14.90 -2.79 28.06
CA LEU A 299 -14.93 -4.22 27.79
C LEU A 299 -13.63 -4.65 27.12
N GLY A 300 -12.77 -5.34 27.88
CA GLY A 300 -11.48 -5.82 27.40
C GLY A 300 -10.43 -4.73 27.21
N ASP A 301 -9.23 -5.14 26.79
CA ASP A 301 -8.12 -4.25 26.49
C ASP A 301 -8.28 -3.58 25.11
N ALA A 302 -7.54 -2.49 24.90
CA ALA A 302 -7.45 -1.90 23.58
C ALA A 302 -6.81 -2.93 22.63
N ALA A 303 -7.54 -3.31 21.58
CA ALA A 303 -7.11 -4.32 20.62
C ALA A 303 -7.67 -4.01 19.23
N ARG A 304 -7.16 -4.72 18.23
CA ARG A 304 -7.69 -4.64 16.86
C ARG A 304 -8.91 -5.54 16.73
N TYR A 305 -10.08 -4.95 16.63
CA TYR A 305 -11.33 -5.66 16.41
C TYR A 305 -11.80 -5.46 14.97
N GLN A 306 -11.99 -6.56 14.23
CA GLN A 306 -12.45 -6.51 12.82
C GLN A 306 -13.98 -6.59 12.68
N SER A 307 -14.62 -7.32 13.60
CA SER A 307 -16.07 -7.43 13.67
C SER A 307 -16.52 -7.86 15.04
N MET A 308 -17.74 -7.52 15.41
CA MET A 308 -18.38 -8.02 16.62
C MET A 308 -19.65 -8.78 16.29
N THR A 309 -19.75 -10.01 16.76
CA THR A 309 -20.99 -10.76 16.74
C THR A 309 -21.66 -10.74 18.12
N ARG A 310 -23.00 -10.80 18.14
CA ARG A 310 -23.76 -10.89 19.41
C ARG A 310 -23.27 -12.04 20.31
N ALA A 311 -22.81 -13.13 19.72
CA ALA A 311 -22.29 -14.29 20.48
C ALA A 311 -20.92 -14.04 21.14
N ALA A 312 -20.07 -13.18 20.57
CA ALA A 312 -18.80 -12.79 21.18
C ALA A 312 -19.00 -11.82 22.36
N ILE A 313 -19.99 -10.94 22.24
CA ILE A 313 -20.44 -10.06 23.33
C ILE A 313 -21.01 -10.91 24.47
N ALA A 314 -21.91 -11.84 24.20
CA ALA A 314 -22.58 -12.67 25.19
C ALA A 314 -21.60 -13.53 26.00
N ARG A 315 -20.57 -14.14 25.36
CA ARG A 315 -19.56 -14.97 26.06
C ARG A 315 -18.63 -14.17 26.98
N LYS A 316 -18.31 -12.91 26.65
CA LYS A 316 -17.53 -12.03 27.53
C LYS A 316 -18.40 -11.34 28.59
N CYS A 317 -19.66 -11.04 28.26
CA CYS A 317 -20.63 -10.51 29.21
C CYS A 317 -21.05 -11.51 30.29
N ALA A 318 -21.07 -12.82 30.03
CA ALA A 318 -21.39 -13.84 31.03
C ALA A 318 -20.44 -13.84 32.26
N ARG A 319 -19.21 -13.35 32.10
CA ARG A 319 -18.29 -13.13 33.25
C ARG A 319 -18.49 -11.78 33.97
N PHE A 320 -19.17 -10.83 33.37
CA PHE A 320 -19.39 -9.49 33.91
C PHE A 320 -20.83 -9.30 34.42
N CYS A 321 -21.77 -10.10 33.94
CA CYS A 321 -23.20 -9.99 34.21
C CYS A 321 -23.67 -10.54 35.55
N GLN A 322 -22.78 -10.93 36.47
CA GLN A 322 -23.22 -11.19 37.85
C GLN A 322 -23.62 -9.93 38.65
N SER A 323 -23.47 -8.72 38.10
CA SER A 323 -23.75 -7.49 38.79
C SER A 323 -24.69 -6.48 38.11
N ILE A 324 -25.05 -6.64 36.82
CA ILE A 324 -25.87 -5.61 36.15
C ILE A 324 -26.91 -6.26 35.22
N CYS A 325 -28.17 -6.05 35.55
CA CYS A 325 -29.35 -6.61 34.88
C CYS A 325 -29.57 -6.16 33.45
N LEU A 326 -29.98 -7.09 32.60
CA LEU A 326 -30.12 -7.21 31.15
C LEU A 326 -30.98 -6.19 30.36
N THR A 327 -31.14 -4.93 30.77
CA THR A 327 -32.16 -4.07 30.12
C THR A 327 -31.63 -2.90 29.26
N SER A 328 -30.33 -2.74 29.03
CA SER A 328 -29.84 -1.50 28.41
C SER A 328 -28.66 -1.64 27.47
N ILE A 329 -28.81 -2.32 26.33
CA ILE A 329 -27.80 -2.30 25.26
C ILE A 329 -28.36 -1.51 24.06
N ARG A 330 -27.96 -0.24 23.92
CA ARG A 330 -28.09 0.54 22.67
C ARG A 330 -26.91 1.48 22.51
N ARG A 331 -26.09 1.22 21.49
CA ARG A 331 -24.98 1.96 20.88
C ARG A 331 -23.58 1.77 21.49
N MET A 332 -22.67 1.44 20.59
CA MET A 332 -21.24 1.27 20.82
C MET A 332 -20.47 2.13 19.81
N TYR A 333 -19.47 2.86 20.26
CA TYR A 333 -18.62 3.73 19.44
C TYR A 333 -17.13 3.34 19.59
N ALA A 334 -16.34 3.50 18.52
CA ALA A 334 -14.89 3.30 18.50
C ALA A 334 -14.19 4.63 18.17
N SER A 335 -13.09 4.95 18.87
CA SER A 335 -12.26 6.12 18.58
C SER A 335 -10.93 5.74 17.92
N LEU A 336 -10.40 6.60 17.05
CA LEU A 336 -9.37 6.30 16.03
C LEU A 336 -8.19 7.29 16.07
N THR A 337 -6.95 6.83 15.83
CA THR A 337 -5.78 7.73 15.61
C THR A 337 -4.67 7.14 14.73
N SER A 338 -4.23 7.92 13.79
CA SER A 338 -2.96 8.28 13.09
C SER A 338 -2.05 7.29 12.36
N ALA A 339 -1.44 7.78 11.23
CA ALA A 339 -0.43 7.15 10.37
C ALA A 339 1.00 7.65 10.68
N VAL A 340 2.04 6.84 10.38
CA VAL A 340 3.45 7.15 10.68
C VAL A 340 4.33 6.93 9.43
N ALA A 341 5.28 7.83 9.14
CA ALA A 341 6.23 7.76 8.03
C ALA A 341 7.69 7.57 8.47
N TRP A 342 8.49 6.79 7.68
CA TRP A 342 9.89 6.46 7.95
C TRP A 342 10.76 6.54 6.68
N ARG A 343 12.07 6.71 6.85
CA ARG A 343 13.08 6.54 5.80
C ARG A 343 13.97 5.34 6.14
N LEU A 344 14.15 4.42 5.17
CA LEU A 344 15.05 3.26 5.24
C LEU A 344 16.49 3.66 5.02
#